data_1a16cd87974c29537d5d79540e720943
#
_entry.id   1a16cd87974c29537d5d79540e720943
#
_cell.length_a   1.000
_cell.length_b   1.000
_cell.length_c   1.000
_cell.angle_alpha   90.00
_cell.angle_beta   90.00
_cell.angle_gamma   90.00
#
_symmetry.space_group_name_H-M   'P 1'
#
loop_
_entity.id
_entity.type
_entity.pdbx_description
1 polymer ?
#
loop_
_entity_poly.entity_id
_entity_poly.type
_entity_poly.pdbx_seq_one_letter_code
_entity_poly.pdbx_strand_id
1 'polypeptide(L)'
;MKLLITAFEPFMGLNTNSSYEVVKGLKQKSNITKIFLPVKLHESFSILKKHIDEVNPDIIILCGQAASRSKISIETKARNVLGRSIDESDEITSNIIVEDGPTAYFSKFPTVEALSYLLHNDIPVELSNNAGKYICNALYYQVMHYYPDIETVFIHFPLYKNQVDNKGIDLDILIKGLEKIIESL
;
A
#
# COMPACT_ATOMS: atom_id res chain seq x y z
N MET A 1 -8.36 -7.70 17.09
CA MET A 1 -7.87 -6.72 16.11
C MET A 1 -8.18 -7.23 14.71
N LYS A 2 -8.91 -6.45 13.91
CA LYS A 2 -9.29 -6.75 12.52
C LYS A 2 -8.38 -5.98 11.57
N LEU A 3 -7.80 -6.65 10.62
CA LEU A 3 -6.92 -6.07 9.61
C LEU A 3 -7.60 -6.07 8.24
N LEU A 4 -7.56 -4.94 7.55
CA LEU A 4 -7.91 -4.82 6.14
C LEU A 4 -6.63 -4.59 5.35
N ILE A 5 -6.29 -5.52 4.46
CA ILE A 5 -5.06 -5.47 3.67
C ILE A 5 -5.44 -5.38 2.20
N THR A 6 -4.88 -4.40 1.49
CA THR A 6 -5.14 -4.24 0.06
C THR A 6 -3.89 -4.42 -0.78
N ALA A 7 -4.08 -4.81 -2.04
CA ALA A 7 -3.07 -4.74 -3.07
C ALA A 7 -3.70 -4.33 -4.39
N PHE A 8 -2.91 -3.77 -5.29
CA PHE A 8 -3.38 -3.47 -6.65
C PHE A 8 -3.24 -4.67 -7.57
N GLU A 9 -4.23 -4.83 -8.44
CA GLU A 9 -4.19 -5.80 -9.54
C GLU A 9 -3.02 -5.51 -10.52
N PRO A 10 -2.60 -6.48 -11.33
CA PRO A 10 -1.68 -6.23 -12.44
C PRO A 10 -2.17 -5.13 -13.38
N PHE A 11 -1.28 -4.29 -13.89
CA PHE A 11 -1.61 -3.13 -14.72
C PHE A 11 -0.56 -2.90 -15.82
N MET A 12 -0.84 -2.04 -16.79
CA MET A 12 0.04 -1.68 -17.91
C MET A 12 0.53 -2.90 -18.72
N GLY A 13 -0.35 -3.89 -18.95
CA GLY A 13 0.00 -5.09 -19.70
C GLY A 13 0.96 -6.05 -18.99
N LEU A 14 1.30 -5.79 -17.72
CA LEU A 14 2.05 -6.72 -16.88
C LEU A 14 1.15 -7.85 -16.40
N ASN A 15 1.65 -9.07 -16.42
CA ASN A 15 0.91 -10.25 -15.95
C ASN A 15 0.86 -10.35 -14.42
N THR A 16 1.70 -9.59 -13.71
CA THR A 16 1.85 -9.67 -12.26
C THR A 16 2.11 -8.29 -11.64
N ASN A 17 1.86 -8.18 -10.34
CA ASN A 17 2.16 -7.04 -9.52
C ASN A 17 2.74 -7.55 -8.20
N SER A 18 3.90 -7.04 -7.75
CA SER A 18 4.56 -7.56 -6.54
C SER A 18 3.68 -7.45 -5.30
N SER A 19 2.95 -6.34 -5.11
CA SER A 19 2.03 -6.21 -3.98
C SER A 19 0.87 -7.22 -4.05
N TYR A 20 0.36 -7.50 -5.26
CA TYR A 20 -0.68 -8.51 -5.48
C TYR A 20 -0.21 -9.89 -5.04
N GLU A 21 0.95 -10.33 -5.53
CA GLU A 21 1.50 -11.65 -5.23
C GLU A 21 1.85 -11.79 -3.73
N VAL A 22 2.38 -10.73 -3.11
CA VAL A 22 2.66 -10.71 -1.67
C VAL A 22 1.39 -10.90 -0.85
N VAL A 23 0.35 -10.10 -1.10
CA VAL A 23 -0.91 -10.18 -0.33
C VAL A 23 -1.64 -11.50 -0.61
N LYS A 24 -1.61 -11.98 -1.86
CA LYS A 24 -2.16 -13.30 -2.23
C LYS A 24 -1.45 -14.44 -1.50
N GLY A 25 -0.11 -14.38 -1.40
CA GLY A 25 0.71 -15.39 -0.72
C GLY A 25 0.58 -15.40 0.81
N LEU A 26 0.05 -14.35 1.41
CA LEU A 26 -0.16 -14.26 2.85
C LEU A 26 -1.13 -15.36 3.32
N LYS A 27 -0.79 -16.04 4.42
CA LYS A 27 -1.67 -17.06 4.99
C LYS A 27 -3.02 -16.44 5.41
N GLN A 28 -4.10 -17.14 5.10
CA GLN A 28 -5.43 -16.70 5.50
C GLN A 28 -5.61 -16.84 7.02
N LYS A 29 -6.08 -15.76 7.66
CA LYS A 29 -6.46 -15.72 9.08
C LYS A 29 -7.85 -15.10 9.19
N SER A 30 -8.62 -15.49 10.19
CA SER A 30 -10.03 -15.06 10.37
C SER A 30 -10.17 -13.55 10.64
N ASN A 31 -9.11 -12.92 11.13
CA ASN A 31 -9.08 -11.49 11.42
C ASN A 31 -8.44 -10.64 10.31
N ILE A 32 -8.10 -11.25 9.17
CA ILE A 32 -7.50 -10.56 8.01
C ILE A 32 -8.46 -10.63 6.83
N THR A 33 -8.88 -9.47 6.36
CA THR A 33 -9.61 -9.31 5.09
C THR A 33 -8.65 -8.79 4.02
N LYS A 34 -8.56 -9.51 2.90
CA LYS A 34 -7.72 -9.14 1.75
C LYS A 34 -8.59 -8.61 0.62
N ILE A 35 -8.23 -7.47 0.05
CA ILE A 35 -8.94 -6.83 -1.05
C ILE A 35 -7.95 -6.52 -2.17
N PHE A 36 -8.32 -6.89 -3.40
CA PHE A 36 -7.57 -6.55 -4.59
C PHE A 36 -8.29 -5.43 -5.33
N LEU A 37 -7.56 -4.37 -5.66
CA LEU A 37 -8.09 -3.12 -6.18
C LEU A 37 -7.61 -2.89 -7.61
N PRO A 38 -8.48 -2.42 -8.51
CA PRO A 38 -8.04 -2.00 -9.84
C PRO A 38 -7.11 -0.78 -9.74
N VAL A 39 -6.24 -0.59 -10.72
CA VAL A 39 -5.38 0.61 -10.81
C VAL A 39 -6.15 1.74 -11.48
N LYS A 40 -7.22 2.21 -10.82
CA LYS A 40 -8.10 3.30 -11.25
C LYS A 40 -8.43 4.21 -10.07
N LEU A 41 -8.17 5.50 -10.22
CA LEU A 41 -8.18 6.46 -9.13
C LEU A 41 -9.48 6.48 -8.32
N HIS A 42 -10.62 6.66 -8.99
CA HIS A 42 -11.92 6.79 -8.32
C HIS A 42 -12.50 5.43 -7.92
N GLU A 43 -12.33 4.43 -8.76
CA GLU A 43 -12.89 3.09 -8.56
C GLU A 43 -12.24 2.39 -7.36
N SER A 44 -10.91 2.46 -7.23
CA SER A 44 -10.18 1.81 -6.12
C SER A 44 -10.60 2.36 -4.76
N PHE A 45 -10.74 3.68 -4.63
CA PHE A 45 -11.22 4.25 -3.36
C PHE A 45 -12.68 3.90 -3.09
N SER A 46 -13.55 3.92 -4.10
CA SER A 46 -14.96 3.57 -3.94
C SER A 46 -15.15 2.12 -3.45
N ILE A 47 -14.40 1.18 -4.05
CA ILE A 47 -14.39 -0.23 -3.63
C ILE A 47 -13.87 -0.35 -2.19
N LEU A 48 -12.72 0.26 -1.91
CA LEU A 48 -12.10 0.20 -0.59
C LEU A 48 -13.00 0.78 0.49
N LYS A 49 -13.63 1.94 0.24
CA LYS A 49 -14.58 2.58 1.15
C LYS A 49 -15.69 1.62 1.57
N LYS A 50 -16.32 0.94 0.63
CA LYS A 50 -17.37 -0.05 0.91
C LYS A 50 -16.87 -1.14 1.87
N HIS A 51 -15.67 -1.68 1.62
CA HIS A 51 -15.11 -2.72 2.48
C HIS A 51 -14.68 -2.19 3.86
N ILE A 52 -14.20 -0.96 3.96
CA ILE A 52 -13.91 -0.34 5.27
C ILE A 52 -15.21 -0.25 6.09
N ASP A 53 -16.27 0.24 5.48
CA ASP A 53 -17.58 0.40 6.15
C ASP A 53 -18.19 -0.97 6.57
N GLU A 54 -17.99 -2.03 5.76
CA GLU A 54 -18.47 -3.40 6.05
C GLU A 54 -17.64 -4.12 7.12
N VAL A 55 -16.31 -4.03 7.04
CA VAL A 55 -15.37 -4.76 7.90
C VAL A 55 -15.20 -4.06 9.24
N ASN A 56 -15.24 -2.73 9.25
CA ASN A 56 -14.89 -1.87 10.38
C ASN A 56 -13.52 -2.30 10.97
N PRO A 57 -12.42 -2.14 10.21
CA PRO A 57 -11.10 -2.60 10.62
C PRO A 57 -10.49 -1.70 11.70
N ASP A 58 -9.64 -2.28 12.54
CA ASP A 58 -8.81 -1.52 13.49
C ASP A 58 -7.59 -0.90 12.77
N ILE A 59 -7.04 -1.62 11.78
CA ILE A 59 -5.85 -1.20 11.02
C ILE A 59 -6.06 -1.49 9.53
N ILE A 60 -5.61 -0.55 8.69
CA ILE A 60 -5.57 -0.70 7.23
C ILE A 60 -4.11 -0.72 6.76
N ILE A 61 -3.72 -1.78 6.07
CA ILE A 61 -2.43 -1.92 5.39
C ILE A 61 -2.66 -1.86 3.89
N LEU A 62 -2.29 -0.75 3.27
CA LEU A 62 -2.35 -0.57 1.83
C LEU A 62 -1.03 -1.04 1.22
N CYS A 63 -1.08 -1.84 0.16
CA CYS A 63 0.11 -2.37 -0.51
C CYS A 63 0.15 -1.96 -1.98
N GLY A 64 1.32 -1.56 -2.45
CA GLY A 64 1.56 -1.21 -3.85
C GLY A 64 2.94 -1.63 -4.33
N GLN A 65 3.10 -1.73 -5.65
CA GLN A 65 4.39 -1.98 -6.29
C GLN A 65 5.13 -0.68 -6.54
N ALA A 66 6.43 -0.65 -6.22
CA ALA A 66 7.33 0.44 -6.57
C ALA A 66 8.59 -0.13 -7.26
N ALA A 67 8.53 -0.25 -8.59
CA ALA A 67 9.56 -0.91 -9.40
C ALA A 67 10.97 -0.31 -9.29
N SER A 68 11.08 0.97 -8.91
CA SER A 68 12.37 1.65 -8.69
C SER A 68 12.99 1.39 -7.33
N ARG A 69 12.28 0.75 -6.40
CA ARG A 69 12.76 0.46 -5.06
C ARG A 69 13.53 -0.87 -5.02
N SER A 70 14.47 -0.99 -4.08
CA SER A 70 15.25 -2.21 -3.85
C SER A 70 14.96 -2.86 -2.48
N LYS A 71 14.08 -2.25 -1.69
CA LYS A 71 13.67 -2.70 -0.34
C LYS A 71 12.17 -2.51 -0.17
N ILE A 72 11.59 -3.19 0.80
CA ILE A 72 10.25 -2.89 1.29
C ILE A 72 10.28 -1.47 1.89
N SER A 73 9.36 -0.62 1.49
CA SER A 73 9.31 0.74 1.99
C SER A 73 8.01 0.97 2.77
N ILE A 74 8.16 1.32 4.05
CA ILE A 74 7.06 1.69 4.94
C ILE A 74 6.85 3.19 4.80
N GLU A 75 5.74 3.60 4.21
CA GLU A 75 5.45 5.01 3.96
C GLU A 75 4.93 5.69 5.23
N THR A 76 5.63 6.73 5.67
CA THR A 76 5.27 7.47 6.89
C THR A 76 4.32 8.63 6.64
N LYS A 77 4.09 8.98 5.36
CA LYS A 77 3.34 10.19 4.98
C LYS A 77 2.62 10.04 3.64
N ALA A 78 1.38 10.50 3.59
CA ALA A 78 0.62 10.76 2.37
C ALA A 78 0.55 12.27 2.11
N ARG A 79 0.64 12.70 0.84
CA ARG A 79 0.59 14.11 0.45
C ARG A 79 -0.66 14.41 -0.36
N ASN A 80 -1.23 15.60 -0.18
CA ASN A 80 -2.36 16.08 -0.98
C ASN A 80 -1.91 16.53 -2.37
N VAL A 81 -1.33 15.62 -3.14
CA VAL A 81 -0.82 15.89 -4.47
C VAL A 81 -1.11 14.72 -5.39
N LEU A 82 -1.65 15.02 -6.57
CA LEU A 82 -1.93 14.09 -7.63
C LEU A 82 -1.07 14.44 -8.84
N GLY A 83 -0.32 13.48 -9.37
CA GLY A 83 0.36 13.58 -10.65
C GLY A 83 -0.54 13.12 -11.79
N ARG A 84 -0.01 13.04 -13.00
CA ARG A 84 -0.73 12.47 -14.13
C ARG A 84 -1.06 11.00 -13.85
N SER A 85 -2.27 10.58 -14.23
CA SER A 85 -2.70 9.18 -14.11
C SER A 85 -1.82 8.26 -14.95
N ILE A 86 -1.66 7.02 -14.49
CA ILE A 86 -1.10 5.92 -15.27
C ILE A 86 -2.17 5.37 -16.23
N ASP A 87 -3.44 5.50 -15.86
CA ASP A 87 -4.59 5.11 -16.68
C ASP A 87 -5.11 6.34 -17.44
N GLU A 88 -5.05 6.31 -18.76
CA GLU A 88 -5.55 7.38 -19.65
C GLU A 88 -7.07 7.60 -19.52
N SER A 89 -7.79 6.64 -18.92
CA SER A 89 -9.24 6.75 -18.65
C SER A 89 -9.59 7.63 -17.44
N ASP A 90 -8.61 7.94 -16.56
CA ASP A 90 -8.81 8.84 -15.42
C ASP A 90 -8.64 10.29 -15.86
N GLU A 91 -9.71 11.05 -15.97
CA GLU A 91 -9.66 12.51 -16.17
C GLU A 91 -9.15 13.19 -14.89
N ILE A 92 -7.88 13.56 -14.87
CA ILE A 92 -7.31 14.35 -13.79
C ILE A 92 -7.56 15.83 -14.06
N THR A 93 -8.53 16.39 -13.34
CA THR A 93 -8.91 17.81 -13.43
C THR A 93 -8.15 18.70 -12.43
N SER A 94 -7.50 18.11 -11.43
CA SER A 94 -6.76 18.82 -10.39
C SER A 94 -5.50 18.07 -9.98
N ASN A 95 -4.45 18.83 -9.61
CA ASN A 95 -3.24 18.28 -8.99
C ASN A 95 -3.39 18.02 -7.47
N ILE A 96 -4.58 18.22 -6.91
CA ILE A 96 -4.92 18.08 -5.50
C ILE A 96 -5.92 16.93 -5.36
N ILE A 97 -5.73 16.08 -4.35
CA ILE A 97 -6.60 14.90 -4.12
C ILE A 97 -7.91 15.32 -3.45
N VAL A 98 -7.80 16.17 -2.42
CA VAL A 98 -8.95 16.74 -1.69
C VAL A 98 -8.74 18.26 -1.56
N GLU A 99 -9.66 19.05 -2.09
CA GLU A 99 -9.51 20.49 -2.28
C GLU A 99 -9.25 21.23 -0.96
N ASP A 100 -10.04 20.97 0.07
CA ASP A 100 -9.91 21.59 1.40
C ASP A 100 -9.12 20.74 2.40
N GLY A 101 -8.41 19.72 1.91
CA GLY A 101 -7.60 18.83 2.76
C GLY A 101 -6.24 19.45 3.09
N PRO A 102 -5.63 19.05 4.23
CA PRO A 102 -4.28 19.50 4.58
C PRO A 102 -3.25 19.02 3.56
N THR A 103 -2.09 19.67 3.52
CA THR A 103 -1.02 19.34 2.56
C THR A 103 -0.48 17.92 2.69
N ALA A 104 -0.59 17.31 3.89
CA ALA A 104 -0.18 15.94 4.14
C ALA A 104 -0.82 15.38 5.41
N TYR A 105 -0.91 14.05 5.46
CA TYR A 105 -1.17 13.26 6.65
C TYR A 105 0.05 12.42 7.01
N PHE A 106 0.32 12.25 8.30
CA PHE A 106 1.35 11.35 8.81
C PHE A 106 0.69 10.09 9.36
N SER A 107 1.30 8.94 9.06
CA SER A 107 0.82 7.66 9.57
C SER A 107 0.81 7.64 11.11
N LYS A 108 -0.25 7.13 11.68
CA LYS A 108 -0.34 6.81 13.11
C LYS A 108 0.12 5.38 13.41
N PHE A 109 0.33 4.60 12.36
CA PHE A 109 0.84 3.23 12.46
C PHE A 109 2.25 3.22 13.07
N PRO A 110 2.64 2.24 13.91
CA PRO A 110 3.96 2.15 14.56
C PRO A 110 5.07 1.80 13.55
N THR A 111 5.38 2.75 12.65
CA THR A 111 6.30 2.52 11.51
C THR A 111 7.74 2.26 11.92
N VAL A 112 8.20 2.85 13.04
CA VAL A 112 9.56 2.68 13.56
C VAL A 112 9.73 1.31 14.22
N GLU A 113 8.72 0.88 14.95
CA GLU A 113 8.66 -0.46 15.57
C GLU A 113 8.65 -1.54 14.49
N ALA A 114 7.81 -1.38 13.48
CA ALA A 114 7.75 -2.28 12.34
C ALA A 114 9.10 -2.32 11.59
N LEU A 115 9.73 -1.18 11.32
CA LEU A 115 11.08 -1.11 10.72
C LEU A 115 12.08 -1.92 11.56
N SER A 116 12.13 -1.64 12.87
CA SER A 116 13.08 -2.31 13.79
C SER A 116 12.85 -3.83 13.78
N TYR A 117 11.59 -4.25 13.83
CA TYR A 117 11.23 -5.67 13.85
C TYR A 117 11.64 -6.39 12.54
N LEU A 118 11.45 -5.74 11.38
CA LEU A 118 11.87 -6.30 10.11
C LEU A 118 13.38 -6.40 9.99
N LEU A 119 14.12 -5.37 10.41
CA LEU A 119 15.59 -5.38 10.40
C LEU A 119 16.16 -6.50 11.28
N HIS A 120 15.59 -6.75 12.47
CA HIS A 120 15.98 -7.87 13.34
C HIS A 120 15.68 -9.25 12.73
N ASN A 121 14.82 -9.33 11.73
CA ASN A 121 14.50 -10.55 11.01
C ASN A 121 15.19 -10.64 9.63
N ASP A 122 16.23 -9.83 9.39
CA ASP A 122 17.00 -9.78 8.13
C ASP A 122 16.15 -9.49 6.89
N ILE A 123 15.05 -8.75 7.05
CA ILE A 123 14.20 -8.33 5.94
C ILE A 123 14.70 -6.97 5.42
N PRO A 124 14.97 -6.82 4.11
CA PRO A 124 15.38 -5.56 3.51
C PRO A 124 14.23 -4.55 3.53
N VAL A 125 14.32 -3.55 4.40
CA VAL A 125 13.27 -2.57 4.66
C VAL A 125 13.85 -1.18 4.87
N GLU A 126 13.05 -0.16 4.63
CA GLU A 126 13.35 1.26 4.89
C GLU A 126 12.07 2.03 5.25
N LEU A 127 12.21 3.17 5.92
CA LEU A 127 11.14 4.17 6.01
C LEU A 127 11.18 5.08 4.78
N SER A 128 10.01 5.47 4.31
CA SER A 128 9.86 6.43 3.22
C SER A 128 8.84 7.50 3.60
N ASN A 129 9.08 8.71 3.17
CA ASN A 129 8.15 9.84 3.31
C ASN A 129 7.58 10.29 1.95
N ASN A 130 7.62 9.43 0.95
CA ASN A 130 7.23 9.76 -0.42
C ASN A 130 6.56 8.57 -1.12
N ALA A 131 5.27 8.42 -0.91
CA ALA A 131 4.42 7.42 -1.57
C ALA A 131 4.17 7.71 -3.06
N GLY A 132 4.89 8.65 -3.65
CA GLY A 132 4.73 9.08 -5.04
C GLY A 132 3.70 10.18 -5.23
N LYS A 133 3.15 10.26 -6.44
CA LYS A 133 2.10 11.23 -6.84
C LYS A 133 0.96 10.57 -7.62
N TYR A 134 0.90 9.25 -7.62
CA TYR A 134 -0.09 8.47 -8.36
C TYR A 134 -1.11 7.83 -7.43
N ILE A 135 -1.79 6.83 -7.92
CA ILE A 135 -2.87 6.13 -7.22
C ILE A 135 -2.49 5.64 -5.81
N CYS A 136 -1.26 5.19 -5.59
CA CYS A 136 -0.79 4.74 -4.27
C CYS A 136 -0.89 5.86 -3.23
N ASN A 137 -0.32 7.03 -3.54
CA ASN A 137 -0.40 8.20 -2.67
C ASN A 137 -1.83 8.73 -2.55
N ALA A 138 -2.60 8.72 -3.65
CA ALA A 138 -3.98 9.19 -3.64
C ALA A 138 -4.87 8.32 -2.74
N LEU A 139 -4.79 7.01 -2.89
CA LEU A 139 -5.55 6.06 -2.05
C LEU A 139 -5.15 6.20 -0.57
N TYR A 140 -3.85 6.29 -0.28
CA TYR A 140 -3.32 6.47 1.07
C TYR A 140 -3.83 7.78 1.70
N TYR A 141 -3.74 8.89 0.95
CA TYR A 141 -4.24 10.18 1.41
C TYR A 141 -5.75 10.16 1.68
N GLN A 142 -6.54 9.62 0.75
CA GLN A 142 -7.99 9.54 0.89
C GLN A 142 -8.42 8.71 2.11
N VAL A 143 -7.78 7.55 2.34
CA VAL A 143 -8.09 6.74 3.53
C VAL A 143 -7.80 7.52 4.80
N MET A 144 -6.65 8.17 4.92
CA MET A 144 -6.29 8.95 6.11
C MET A 144 -7.19 10.19 6.30
N HIS A 145 -7.70 10.76 5.21
CA HIS A 145 -8.60 11.91 5.27
C HIS A 145 -10.00 11.53 5.74
N TYR A 146 -10.59 10.48 5.14
CA TYR A 146 -11.98 10.10 5.40
C TYR A 146 -12.14 9.15 6.60
N TYR A 147 -11.05 8.49 7.03
CA TYR A 147 -11.02 7.56 8.16
C TYR A 147 -9.87 7.88 9.14
N PRO A 148 -9.87 9.09 9.72
CA PRO A 148 -8.73 9.59 10.52
C PRO A 148 -8.50 8.81 11.82
N ASP A 149 -9.49 8.04 12.28
CA ASP A 149 -9.40 7.26 13.51
C ASP A 149 -8.87 5.83 13.28
N ILE A 150 -8.74 5.41 12.02
CA ILE A 150 -8.19 4.09 11.68
C ILE A 150 -6.69 4.22 11.44
N GLU A 151 -5.89 3.42 12.15
CA GLU A 151 -4.45 3.35 11.89
C GLU A 151 -4.19 2.83 10.48
N THR A 152 -3.57 3.67 9.65
CA THR A 152 -3.35 3.34 8.23
C THR A 152 -1.89 3.50 7.87
N VAL A 153 -1.36 2.53 7.14
CA VAL A 153 0.00 2.55 6.56
C VAL A 153 -0.05 2.13 5.10
N PHE A 154 0.86 2.66 4.30
CA PHE A 154 1.11 2.19 2.94
C PHE A 154 2.48 1.52 2.85
N ILE A 155 2.52 0.31 2.28
CA ILE A 155 3.73 -0.48 2.09
C ILE A 155 4.01 -0.61 0.59
N HIS A 156 5.14 -0.10 0.15
CA HIS A 156 5.63 -0.34 -1.20
C HIS A 156 6.55 -1.56 -1.25
N PHE A 157 6.26 -2.46 -2.17
CA PHE A 157 7.09 -3.62 -2.48
C PHE A 157 7.91 -3.37 -3.74
N PRO A 158 9.22 -3.70 -3.74
CA PRO A 158 10.02 -3.71 -4.96
C PRO A 158 9.57 -4.82 -5.90
N LEU A 159 10.14 -4.88 -7.09
CA LEU A 159 9.99 -6.03 -7.98
C LEU A 159 10.51 -7.29 -7.29
N TYR A 160 9.85 -8.43 -7.51
CA TYR A 160 10.36 -9.72 -7.08
C TYR A 160 11.13 -10.41 -8.23
N LYS A 161 12.03 -11.33 -7.87
CA LYS A 161 12.77 -12.15 -8.85
C LYS A 161 11.81 -12.85 -9.81
N ASN A 162 12.20 -12.96 -11.07
CA ASN A 162 11.41 -13.53 -12.16
C ASN A 162 10.18 -12.72 -12.59
N GLN A 163 9.91 -11.56 -11.98
CA GLN A 163 8.89 -10.64 -12.45
C GLN A 163 9.37 -9.88 -13.71
N VAL A 164 10.61 -9.38 -13.64
CA VAL A 164 11.27 -8.70 -14.76
C VAL A 164 12.77 -9.01 -14.71
N ASP A 165 13.32 -9.71 -15.73
CA ASP A 165 14.75 -9.94 -15.97
C ASP A 165 15.57 -10.44 -14.74
N ASN A 166 15.01 -11.32 -13.92
CA ASN A 166 15.63 -11.86 -12.69
C ASN A 166 16.14 -10.81 -11.69
N LYS A 167 15.65 -9.57 -11.78
CA LYS A 167 15.93 -8.51 -10.81
C LYS A 167 14.89 -8.52 -9.71
N GLY A 168 15.30 -8.05 -8.54
CA GLY A 168 14.40 -7.91 -7.39
C GLY A 168 14.73 -8.83 -6.22
N ILE A 169 13.79 -8.92 -5.29
CA ILE A 169 13.89 -9.71 -4.05
C ILE A 169 13.10 -11.02 -4.23
N ASP A 170 13.50 -12.09 -3.56
CA ASP A 170 12.69 -13.31 -3.57
C ASP A 170 11.28 -13.04 -3.03
N LEU A 171 10.27 -13.54 -3.72
CA LEU A 171 8.86 -13.30 -3.34
C LEU A 171 8.57 -13.76 -1.90
N ASP A 172 9.15 -14.88 -1.48
CA ASP A 172 8.98 -15.41 -0.12
C ASP A 172 9.53 -14.45 0.94
N ILE A 173 10.61 -13.71 0.64
CA ILE A 173 11.14 -12.67 1.54
C ILE A 173 10.18 -11.49 1.64
N LEU A 174 9.54 -11.10 0.54
CA LEU A 174 8.54 -10.03 0.53
C LEU A 174 7.27 -10.43 1.30
N ILE A 175 6.80 -11.67 1.12
CA ILE A 175 5.67 -12.24 1.88
C ILE A 175 6.01 -12.26 3.37
N LYS A 176 7.19 -12.80 3.73
CA LYS A 176 7.68 -12.81 5.12
C LYS A 176 7.76 -11.40 5.69
N GLY A 177 8.16 -10.41 4.87
CA GLY A 177 8.19 -9.00 5.27
C GLY A 177 6.82 -8.48 5.70
N LEU A 178 5.77 -8.76 4.92
CA LEU A 178 4.41 -8.39 5.29
C LEU A 178 3.90 -9.15 6.52
N GLU A 179 4.21 -10.45 6.64
CA GLU A 179 3.90 -11.24 7.84
C GLU A 179 4.55 -10.62 9.09
N LYS A 180 5.81 -10.18 9.00
CA LYS A 180 6.53 -9.54 10.10
C LYS A 180 5.98 -8.15 10.46
N ILE A 181 5.50 -7.37 9.49
CA ILE A 181 4.77 -6.12 9.77
C ILE A 181 3.51 -6.42 10.58
N ILE A 182 2.75 -7.46 10.21
CA ILE A 182 1.55 -7.87 10.93
C ILE A 182 1.86 -8.42 12.33
N GLU A 183 2.99 -9.13 12.49
CA GLU A 183 3.41 -9.67 13.78
C GLU A 183 3.94 -8.60 14.74
N SER A 184 4.36 -7.44 14.23
CA SER A 184 4.84 -6.31 15.05
C SER A 184 3.69 -5.50 15.67
N LEU A 185 2.44 -5.81 15.36
CA LEU A 185 1.23 -5.20 15.90
C LEU A 185 0.77 -5.90 17.19
#